data_e62e9bea0afbbc3c93729710fcf565bc
#
_entry.id   e62e9bea0afbbc3c93729710fcf565bc
#
_cell.length_a   1.000
_cell.length_b   1.000
_cell.length_c   1.000
_cell.angle_alpha   90.00
_cell.angle_beta   90.00
_cell.angle_gamma   90.00
#
_symmetry.space_group_name_H-M   'P 1'
#
loop_
_entity.id
_entity.type
_entity.pdbx_description
1 polymer ?
#
loop_
_entity_poly.entity_id
_entity_poly.type
_entity_poly.pdbx_seq_one_letter_code
_entity_poly.pdbx_strand_id
1 'polypeptide(L)'
;MLKGARCETAKCAMERQWKCKPPGMHTWRRRKASNYGVRLREKQKVKRYYGVLERQFILYFRAAERMKGNTGEALLGLLERRLDNVVWKLGFAPSHRAARAMIAHGHVYMNGRRLNRPGYLVKEGDRVGVKPAERSQKLIKQWLGDGGGSTQAWLQLDVSNLEGVVAALPTREDVQIPVEEQLIIEMCSR
;
A
#
# COMPACT_ATOMS: atom_id res chain seq x y z
N MET A 1 2.53 4.04 7.77
CA MET A 1 1.43 4.84 8.37
C MET A 1 0.12 4.57 7.63
N LEU A 2 -0.94 4.16 8.32
CA LEU A 2 -2.19 3.74 7.64
C LEU A 2 -3.18 4.88 7.38
N LYS A 3 -3.02 6.02 8.06
CA LYS A 3 -3.95 7.16 8.03
C LYS A 3 -3.30 8.49 7.66
N GLY A 4 -2.12 8.45 7.05
CA GLY A 4 -1.36 9.65 6.66
C GLY A 4 -0.96 10.50 7.87
N ALA A 5 -0.94 11.82 7.71
CA ALA A 5 -0.50 12.80 8.72
C ALA A 5 -1.13 12.63 10.12
N ARG A 6 -2.34 12.07 10.21
CA ARG A 6 -2.95 11.76 11.51
C ARG A 6 -2.12 10.79 12.36
N CYS A 7 -1.33 9.91 11.73
CA CYS A 7 -0.47 8.96 12.44
C CYS A 7 0.76 9.63 13.06
N GLU A 8 1.09 10.85 12.66
CA GLU A 8 2.23 11.65 13.15
C GLU A 8 1.82 12.60 14.25
N THR A 9 0.53 12.71 14.52
CA THR A 9 -0.01 13.62 15.55
C THR A 9 -0.34 12.88 16.85
N ALA A 10 -0.36 13.59 17.97
CA ALA A 10 -0.80 13.07 19.28
C ALA A 10 -2.24 12.50 19.28
N LYS A 11 -3.03 12.77 18.23
CA LYS A 11 -4.35 12.17 18.00
C LYS A 11 -4.28 10.72 17.54
N CYS A 12 -3.10 10.19 17.22
CA CYS A 12 -2.91 8.79 16.86
C CYS A 12 -3.28 7.87 18.03
N ALA A 13 -4.06 6.83 17.76
CA ALA A 13 -4.47 5.88 18.80
C ALA A 13 -3.30 5.08 19.38
N MET A 14 -2.20 4.92 18.62
CA MET A 14 -1.00 4.21 19.05
C MET A 14 -0.11 5.04 19.98
N GLU A 15 -0.15 6.38 19.87
CA GLU A 15 0.58 7.30 20.75
C GLU A 15 -0.05 7.42 22.15
N ARG A 16 -1.33 7.13 22.26
CA ARG A 16 -2.03 7.19 23.55
C ARG A 16 -1.70 5.97 24.39
N GLN A 17 -0.99 6.14 25.50
CA GLN A 17 -0.53 5.07 26.41
C GLN A 17 -1.61 4.06 26.79
N TRP A 18 -2.84 4.52 27.05
CA TRP A 18 -3.94 3.64 27.43
C TRP A 18 -4.60 2.91 26.25
N LYS A 19 -4.38 3.32 24.99
CA LYS A 19 -4.89 2.66 23.77
C LYS A 19 -3.89 1.72 23.09
N CYS A 20 -2.63 1.76 23.46
CA CYS A 20 -1.62 0.86 22.90
C CYS A 20 -1.68 -0.56 23.48
N LYS A 21 -2.45 -0.75 24.54
CA LYS A 21 -2.67 -2.05 25.20
C LYS A 21 -3.92 -2.75 24.67
N PRO A 22 -3.97 -4.09 24.70
CA PRO A 22 -5.19 -4.83 24.40
C PRO A 22 -6.34 -4.40 25.31
N PRO A 23 -7.60 -4.45 24.84
CA PRO A 23 -8.75 -4.12 25.68
C PRO A 23 -8.96 -5.23 26.75
N GLY A 24 -9.55 -4.84 27.88
CA GLY A 24 -9.91 -5.74 28.98
C GLY A 24 -9.08 -5.57 30.23
N MET A 25 -9.45 -6.29 31.29
CA MET A 25 -8.87 -6.17 32.63
C MET A 25 -7.43 -6.70 32.71
N HIS A 26 -7.11 -7.76 31.96
CA HIS A 26 -5.81 -8.45 32.02
C HIS A 26 -4.84 -7.98 30.91
N THR A 27 -4.66 -6.69 30.76
CA THR A 27 -3.82 -6.08 29.72
C THR A 27 -2.32 -6.38 29.85
N TRP A 28 -1.85 -6.77 31.05
CA TRP A 28 -0.45 -7.12 31.35
C TRP A 28 -0.09 -8.56 30.97
N ARG A 29 -1.07 -9.47 30.84
CA ARG A 29 -0.82 -10.87 30.50
C ARG A 29 -0.38 -11.00 29.05
N ARG A 30 0.92 -11.16 28.84
CA ARG A 30 1.48 -11.47 27.51
C ARG A 30 1.74 -12.98 27.46
N ARG A 31 1.01 -13.70 26.63
CA ARG A 31 1.34 -15.08 26.31
C ARG A 31 2.53 -15.11 25.34
N LYS A 32 3.44 -16.10 25.50
CA LYS A 32 4.48 -16.40 24.53
C LYS A 32 3.79 -16.66 23.17
N ALA A 33 4.23 -15.98 22.13
CA ALA A 33 3.66 -16.19 20.82
C ALA A 33 4.02 -17.59 20.30
N SER A 34 3.03 -18.36 19.85
CA SER A 34 3.29 -19.62 19.15
C SER A 34 3.86 -19.35 17.77
N ASN A 35 4.57 -20.32 17.19
CA ASN A 35 5.10 -20.21 15.82
C ASN A 35 3.99 -19.89 14.79
N TYR A 36 2.81 -20.50 14.95
CA TYR A 36 1.64 -20.15 14.15
C TYR A 36 1.23 -18.68 14.33
N GLY A 37 1.21 -18.21 15.58
CA GLY A 37 0.83 -16.81 15.87
C GLY A 37 1.80 -15.79 15.28
N VAL A 38 3.10 -16.08 15.26
CA VAL A 38 4.12 -15.22 14.63
C VAL A 38 3.88 -15.13 13.12
N ARG A 39 3.78 -16.28 12.44
CA ARG A 39 3.52 -16.35 11.00
C ARG A 39 2.22 -15.65 10.59
N LEU A 40 1.15 -15.91 11.36
CA LEU A 40 -0.14 -15.25 11.12
C LEU A 40 -0.04 -13.73 11.24
N ARG A 41 0.69 -13.21 12.23
CA ARG A 41 0.87 -11.77 12.42
C ARG A 41 1.65 -11.13 11.28
N GLU A 42 2.71 -11.77 10.79
CA GLU A 42 3.45 -11.26 9.62
C GLU A 42 2.55 -11.20 8.38
N LYS A 43 1.81 -12.24 8.08
CA LYS A 43 0.81 -12.21 7.00
C LYS A 43 -0.21 -11.09 7.19
N GLN A 44 -0.77 -10.92 8.40
CA GLN A 44 -1.74 -9.87 8.69
C GLN A 44 -1.14 -8.46 8.61
N LYS A 45 0.14 -8.29 8.96
CA LYS A 45 0.88 -7.02 8.84
C LYS A 45 0.88 -6.56 7.38
N VAL A 46 1.35 -7.39 6.46
CA VAL A 46 1.37 -7.10 5.02
C VAL A 46 -0.04 -6.85 4.49
N LYS A 47 -0.97 -7.74 4.78
CA LYS A 47 -2.36 -7.62 4.33
C LYS A 47 -3.00 -6.30 4.75
N ARG A 48 -2.77 -5.87 5.99
CA ARG A 48 -3.32 -4.61 6.51
C ARG A 48 -2.61 -3.38 5.97
N TYR A 49 -1.31 -3.47 5.72
CA TYR A 49 -0.53 -2.38 5.14
C TYR A 49 -1.06 -2.02 3.75
N TYR A 50 -1.21 -3.01 2.86
CA TYR A 50 -1.75 -2.80 1.51
C TYR A 50 -3.29 -2.75 1.46
N GLY A 51 -3.98 -2.94 2.57
CA GLY A 51 -5.45 -2.92 2.64
C GLY A 51 -6.14 -4.01 1.82
N VAL A 52 -5.50 -5.18 1.67
CA VAL A 52 -5.99 -6.29 0.85
C VAL A 52 -6.82 -7.27 1.68
N LEU A 53 -7.92 -7.77 1.12
CA LEU A 53 -8.72 -8.82 1.74
C LEU A 53 -8.06 -10.20 1.59
N GLU A 54 -8.40 -11.14 2.48
CA GLU A 54 -7.78 -12.48 2.53
C GLU A 54 -7.84 -13.20 1.18
N ARG A 55 -9.02 -13.26 0.57
CA ARG A 55 -9.21 -13.93 -0.74
C ARG A 55 -8.28 -13.34 -1.81
N GLN A 56 -8.19 -12.02 -1.87
CA GLN A 56 -7.34 -11.33 -2.84
C GLN A 56 -5.86 -11.54 -2.54
N PHE A 57 -5.46 -11.58 -1.27
CA PHE A 57 -4.09 -11.86 -0.86
C PHE A 57 -3.65 -13.26 -1.29
N ILE A 58 -4.50 -14.28 -1.10
CA ILE A 58 -4.23 -15.65 -1.55
C ILE A 58 -4.10 -15.74 -3.07
N LEU A 59 -4.90 -14.97 -3.83
CA LEU A 59 -4.75 -14.91 -5.29
C LEU A 59 -3.38 -14.34 -5.71
N TYR A 60 -2.90 -13.28 -5.04
CA TYR A 60 -1.55 -12.76 -5.29
C TYR A 60 -0.47 -13.76 -4.89
N PHE A 61 -0.63 -14.44 -3.77
CA PHE A 61 0.31 -15.47 -3.34
C PHE A 61 0.42 -16.60 -4.38
N ARG A 62 -0.71 -17.15 -4.83
CA ARG A 62 -0.74 -18.17 -5.90
C ARG A 62 -0.16 -17.68 -7.22
N ALA A 63 -0.33 -16.40 -7.54
CA ALA A 63 0.28 -15.81 -8.73
C ALA A 63 1.81 -15.71 -8.56
N ALA A 64 2.29 -15.32 -7.37
CA ALA A 64 3.70 -15.26 -7.04
C ALA A 64 4.38 -16.65 -7.06
N GLU A 65 3.71 -17.70 -6.59
CA GLU A 65 4.22 -19.10 -6.65
C GLU A 65 4.49 -19.59 -8.08
N ARG A 66 3.74 -19.06 -9.05
CA ARG A 66 3.92 -19.42 -10.48
C ARG A 66 5.04 -18.64 -11.16
N MET A 67 5.52 -17.59 -10.53
CA MET A 67 6.62 -16.77 -11.06
C MET A 67 7.96 -17.45 -10.78
N LYS A 68 8.91 -17.29 -11.69
CA LYS A 68 10.27 -17.77 -11.47
C LYS A 68 10.98 -16.88 -10.44
N GLY A 69 11.72 -17.49 -9.53
CA GLY A 69 12.51 -16.78 -8.51
C GLY A 69 11.95 -16.89 -7.10
N ASN A 70 12.23 -15.91 -6.25
CA ASN A 70 11.79 -15.88 -4.85
C ASN A 70 10.30 -15.50 -4.75
N THR A 71 9.49 -16.43 -4.26
CA THR A 71 8.04 -16.22 -4.09
C THR A 71 7.71 -15.04 -3.19
N GLY A 72 8.52 -14.78 -2.15
CA GLY A 72 8.30 -13.66 -1.24
C GLY A 72 8.50 -12.32 -1.92
N GLU A 73 9.59 -12.16 -2.65
CA GLU A 73 9.88 -10.97 -3.44
C GLU A 73 8.83 -10.75 -4.53
N ALA A 74 8.46 -11.82 -5.25
CA ALA A 74 7.41 -11.76 -6.26
C ALA A 74 6.07 -11.32 -5.68
N LEU A 75 5.69 -11.83 -4.51
CA LEU A 75 4.47 -11.42 -3.80
C LEU A 75 4.49 -9.94 -3.44
N LEU A 76 5.58 -9.46 -2.84
CA LEU A 76 5.72 -8.05 -2.47
C LEU A 76 5.73 -7.15 -3.71
N GLY A 77 6.43 -7.54 -4.77
CA GLY A 77 6.42 -6.84 -6.06
C GLY A 77 5.00 -6.72 -6.66
N LEU A 78 4.19 -7.79 -6.60
CA LEU A 78 2.80 -7.75 -7.04
C LEU A 78 1.94 -6.80 -6.18
N LEU A 79 2.19 -6.75 -4.87
CA LEU A 79 1.47 -5.85 -3.97
C LEU A 79 1.88 -4.39 -4.17
N GLU A 80 3.16 -4.12 -4.46
CA GLU A 80 3.67 -2.79 -4.78
C GLU A 80 3.10 -2.26 -6.11
N ARG A 81 2.93 -3.12 -7.11
CA ARG A 81 2.38 -2.77 -8.43
C ARG A 81 0.88 -2.44 -8.41
N ARG A 82 0.20 -2.53 -7.30
CA ARG A 82 -1.22 -2.17 -7.22
C ARG A 82 -1.41 -0.68 -7.41
N LEU A 83 -2.41 -0.31 -8.19
CA LEU A 83 -2.71 1.09 -8.52
C LEU A 83 -2.97 1.94 -7.27
N ASP A 84 -3.66 1.38 -6.24
CA ASP A 84 -3.92 2.10 -4.98
C ASP A 84 -2.63 2.45 -4.24
N ASN A 85 -1.62 1.55 -4.30
CA ASN A 85 -0.31 1.79 -3.73
C ASN A 85 0.50 2.79 -4.55
N VAL A 86 0.49 2.67 -5.88
CA VAL A 86 1.19 3.60 -6.80
C VAL A 86 0.67 5.03 -6.64
N VAL A 87 -0.65 5.23 -6.61
CA VAL A 87 -1.29 6.54 -6.41
C VAL A 87 -0.89 7.15 -5.06
N TRP A 88 -0.77 6.33 -4.01
CA TRP A 88 -0.28 6.79 -2.71
C TRP A 88 1.21 7.16 -2.76
N LYS A 89 2.06 6.34 -3.37
CA LYS A 89 3.50 6.59 -3.50
C LYS A 89 3.83 7.81 -4.38
N LEU A 90 3.02 8.08 -5.40
CA LEU A 90 3.10 9.31 -6.18
C LEU A 90 2.68 10.58 -5.40
N GLY A 91 2.13 10.42 -4.19
CA GLY A 91 1.69 11.54 -3.37
C GLY A 91 0.32 12.11 -3.76
N PHE A 92 -0.38 11.50 -4.71
CA PHE A 92 -1.72 11.95 -5.09
C PHE A 92 -2.77 11.72 -4.01
N ALA A 93 -2.43 10.95 -2.97
CA ALA A 93 -3.31 10.71 -1.83
C ALA A 93 -2.51 10.62 -0.52
N PRO A 94 -3.04 11.11 0.61
CA PRO A 94 -2.37 11.11 1.90
C PRO A 94 -2.28 9.71 2.55
N SER A 95 -2.98 8.72 2.03
CA SER A 95 -2.97 7.35 2.56
C SER A 95 -3.48 6.35 1.54
N HIS A 96 -3.14 5.06 1.70
CA HIS A 96 -3.67 3.97 0.86
C HIS A 96 -5.21 3.95 0.79
N ARG A 97 -5.88 4.28 1.90
CA ARG A 97 -7.36 4.30 1.92
C ARG A 97 -7.92 5.47 1.11
N ALA A 98 -7.28 6.63 1.17
CA ALA A 98 -7.65 7.78 0.35
C ALA A 98 -7.39 7.49 -1.13
N ALA A 99 -6.22 6.91 -1.48
CA ALA A 99 -5.91 6.48 -2.84
C ALA A 99 -6.98 5.53 -3.40
N ARG A 100 -7.34 4.52 -2.61
CA ARG A 100 -8.39 3.57 -3.00
C ARG A 100 -9.74 4.24 -3.24
N ALA A 101 -10.14 5.18 -2.38
CA ALA A 101 -11.39 5.94 -2.54
C ALA A 101 -11.35 6.80 -3.81
N MET A 102 -10.23 7.50 -4.07
CA MET A 102 -10.05 8.30 -5.28
C MET A 102 -10.20 7.47 -6.56
N ILE A 103 -9.57 6.29 -6.61
CA ILE A 103 -9.67 5.40 -7.76
C ILE A 103 -11.11 4.93 -7.94
N ALA A 104 -11.77 4.46 -6.85
CA ALA A 104 -13.14 3.98 -6.91
C ALA A 104 -14.14 5.07 -7.37
N HIS A 105 -13.91 6.32 -6.97
CA HIS A 105 -14.70 7.48 -7.41
C HIS A 105 -14.32 7.98 -8.81
N GLY A 106 -13.28 7.41 -9.43
CA GLY A 106 -12.87 7.72 -10.80
C GLY A 106 -12.17 9.06 -10.96
N HIS A 107 -11.38 9.46 -9.97
CA HIS A 107 -10.51 10.64 -10.05
C HIS A 107 -9.14 10.31 -10.68
N VAL A 108 -8.83 9.04 -10.92
CA VAL A 108 -7.58 8.55 -11.48
C VAL A 108 -7.80 8.02 -12.89
N TYR A 109 -6.86 8.36 -13.77
CA TYR A 109 -6.82 7.90 -15.15
C TYR A 109 -5.55 7.09 -15.38
N MET A 110 -5.67 6.07 -16.20
CA MET A 110 -4.56 5.23 -16.62
C MET A 110 -4.44 5.32 -18.15
N ASN A 111 -3.30 5.77 -18.64
CA ASN A 111 -3.07 5.92 -20.09
C ASN A 111 -4.20 6.71 -20.79
N GLY A 112 -4.67 7.80 -20.17
CA GLY A 112 -5.75 8.65 -20.68
C GLY A 112 -7.17 8.10 -20.47
N ARG A 113 -7.34 6.90 -19.90
CA ARG A 113 -8.66 6.28 -19.68
C ARG A 113 -9.00 6.21 -18.20
N ARG A 114 -10.26 6.47 -17.86
CA ARG A 114 -10.76 6.35 -16.49
C ARG A 114 -10.64 4.91 -16.00
N LEU A 115 -10.03 4.72 -14.83
CA LEU A 115 -9.93 3.43 -14.19
C LEU A 115 -10.51 3.49 -12.76
N ASN A 116 -11.40 2.55 -12.42
CA ASN A 116 -12.07 2.48 -11.12
C ASN A 116 -11.71 1.23 -10.31
N ARG A 117 -10.67 0.49 -10.73
CA ARG A 117 -10.22 -0.75 -10.07
C ARG A 117 -8.92 -0.50 -9.28
N PRO A 118 -8.98 -0.36 -7.93
CA PRO A 118 -7.79 -0.11 -7.10
C PRO A 118 -6.74 -1.22 -7.15
N GLY A 119 -7.17 -2.45 -7.40
CA GLY A 119 -6.29 -3.61 -7.52
C GLY A 119 -5.70 -3.83 -8.91
N TYR A 120 -5.80 -2.88 -9.83
CA TYR A 120 -5.14 -2.96 -11.13
C TYR A 120 -3.62 -3.04 -10.92
N LEU A 121 -2.95 -3.95 -11.63
CA LEU A 121 -1.49 -4.09 -11.58
C LEU A 121 -0.88 -3.26 -12.69
N VAL A 122 -0.15 -2.22 -12.31
CA VAL A 122 0.54 -1.36 -13.26
C VAL A 122 1.69 -2.12 -13.95
N LYS A 123 2.00 -1.70 -15.16
CA LYS A 123 3.11 -2.19 -15.97
C LYS A 123 4.14 -1.08 -16.16
N GLU A 124 5.32 -1.45 -16.55
CA GLU A 124 6.34 -0.52 -16.98
C GLU A 124 5.84 0.30 -18.18
N GLY A 125 6.09 1.59 -18.17
CA GLY A 125 5.61 2.55 -19.16
C GLY A 125 4.18 3.07 -18.93
N ASP A 126 3.43 2.54 -17.96
CA ASP A 126 2.08 3.02 -17.66
C ASP A 126 2.11 4.45 -17.10
N ARG A 127 1.16 5.28 -17.56
CA ARG A 127 0.98 6.66 -17.10
C ARG A 127 -0.25 6.75 -16.21
N VAL A 128 -0.04 7.22 -14.99
CA VAL A 128 -1.08 7.44 -13.98
C VAL A 128 -1.35 8.93 -13.89
N GLY A 129 -2.50 9.37 -14.38
CA GLY A 129 -2.89 10.77 -14.36
C GLY A 129 -4.09 11.04 -13.47
N VAL A 130 -4.36 12.31 -13.24
CA VAL A 130 -5.49 12.81 -12.48
C VAL A 130 -6.59 13.26 -13.43
N LYS A 131 -7.85 13.02 -13.06
CA LYS A 131 -9.00 13.53 -13.81
C LYS A 131 -8.85 15.03 -14.06
N PRO A 132 -9.04 15.52 -15.33
CA PRO A 132 -8.94 16.93 -15.68
C PRO A 132 -10.16 17.74 -15.19
N ALA A 133 -10.49 17.63 -13.91
CA ALA A 133 -11.53 18.37 -13.23
C ALA A 133 -10.88 19.25 -12.17
N GLU A 134 -11.18 20.54 -12.17
CA GLU A 134 -10.57 21.55 -11.31
C GLU A 134 -10.58 21.15 -9.82
N ARG A 135 -11.71 20.63 -9.32
CA ARG A 135 -11.84 20.17 -7.94
C ARG A 135 -10.86 19.03 -7.60
N SER A 136 -10.69 18.07 -8.52
CA SER A 136 -9.76 16.93 -8.31
C SER A 136 -8.32 17.41 -8.31
N GLN A 137 -7.96 18.29 -9.25
CA GLN A 137 -6.61 18.84 -9.36
C GLN A 137 -6.25 19.72 -8.16
N LYS A 138 -7.17 20.57 -7.71
CA LYS A 138 -6.97 21.44 -6.53
C LYS A 138 -6.70 20.60 -5.26
N LEU A 139 -7.48 19.55 -5.05
CA LEU A 139 -7.32 18.65 -3.90
C LEU A 139 -5.95 17.96 -3.89
N ILE A 140 -5.51 17.47 -5.06
CA ILE A 140 -4.24 16.75 -5.19
C ILE A 140 -3.05 17.71 -5.06
N LYS A 141 -3.13 18.91 -5.66
CA LYS A 141 -2.10 19.95 -5.49
C LYS A 141 -1.92 20.33 -4.02
N GLN A 142 -3.02 20.42 -3.26
CA GLN A 142 -2.96 20.64 -1.80
C GLN A 142 -2.21 19.51 -1.11
N TRP A 143 -2.52 18.25 -1.41
CA TRP A 143 -1.83 17.11 -0.78
C TRP A 143 -0.35 16.98 -1.17
N LEU A 144 -0.01 17.30 -2.40
CA LEU A 144 1.40 17.36 -2.84
C LEU A 144 2.16 18.47 -2.11
N GLY A 145 1.52 19.64 -1.89
CA GLY A 145 2.10 20.74 -1.11
C GLY A 145 2.31 20.43 0.37
N ASP A 146 1.46 19.59 0.96
CA ASP A 146 1.55 19.15 2.36
C ASP A 146 2.67 18.08 2.59
N GLY A 147 3.55 17.87 1.63
CA GLY A 147 4.65 16.89 1.73
C GLY A 147 4.24 15.45 1.36
N GLY A 148 3.14 15.30 0.65
CA GLY A 148 2.68 14.02 0.15
C GLY A 148 3.57 13.49 -0.97
N GLY A 149 4.17 12.33 -0.76
CA GLY A 149 4.85 11.56 -1.78
C GLY A 149 6.37 11.46 -1.59
N SER A 150 6.80 10.34 -1.09
CA SER A 150 8.17 9.88 -1.25
C SER A 150 8.25 9.23 -2.63
N THR A 151 8.65 9.99 -3.63
CA THR A 151 8.86 9.46 -4.99
C THR A 151 9.93 8.39 -4.93
N GLN A 152 9.58 7.17 -5.25
CA GLN A 152 10.54 6.05 -5.29
C GLN A 152 11.26 6.02 -6.64
N ALA A 153 12.44 5.40 -6.69
CA ALA A 153 13.29 5.36 -7.89
C ALA A 153 12.58 4.81 -9.14
N TRP A 154 11.62 3.89 -8.97
CA TRP A 154 10.87 3.28 -10.05
C TRP A 154 9.65 4.09 -10.54
N LEU A 155 9.35 5.23 -9.88
CA LEU A 155 8.25 6.14 -10.22
C LEU A 155 8.79 7.53 -10.56
N GLN A 156 8.34 8.11 -11.66
CA GLN A 156 8.63 9.47 -12.05
C GLN A 156 7.36 10.31 -11.92
N LEU A 157 7.44 11.45 -11.24
CA LEU A 157 6.31 12.34 -10.99
C LEU A 157 6.51 13.64 -11.77
N ASP A 158 5.55 13.95 -12.64
CA ASP A 158 5.40 15.28 -13.23
C ASP A 158 4.34 16.07 -12.45
N VAL A 159 4.81 16.99 -11.60
CA VAL A 159 3.95 17.82 -10.76
C VAL A 159 3.14 18.81 -11.60
N SER A 160 3.68 19.27 -12.73
CA SER A 160 3.04 20.27 -13.59
C SER A 160 1.76 19.71 -14.21
N ASN A 161 1.86 18.50 -14.75
CA ASN A 161 0.75 17.83 -15.42
C ASN A 161 -0.08 16.94 -14.48
N LEU A 162 0.34 16.77 -13.22
CA LEU A 162 -0.24 15.81 -12.25
C LEU A 162 -0.30 14.40 -12.82
N GLU A 163 0.81 14.00 -13.44
CA GLU A 163 0.99 12.67 -14.02
C GLU A 163 2.18 11.97 -13.39
N GLY A 164 2.05 10.67 -13.16
CA GLY A 164 3.14 9.79 -12.76
C GLY A 164 3.39 8.74 -13.83
N VAL A 165 4.65 8.42 -14.07
CA VAL A 165 5.08 7.36 -15.01
C VAL A 165 5.76 6.26 -14.24
N VAL A 166 5.41 5.01 -14.55
CA VAL A 166 6.10 3.82 -14.03
C VAL A 166 7.34 3.58 -14.89
N ALA A 167 8.52 3.96 -14.38
CA ALA A 167 9.78 3.84 -15.12
C ALA A 167 10.32 2.42 -15.14
N ALA A 168 10.14 1.68 -14.05
CA ALA A 168 10.57 0.29 -13.89
C ALA A 168 9.60 -0.49 -13.02
N LEU A 169 9.77 -1.80 -12.89
CA LEU A 169 9.02 -2.59 -11.91
C LEU A 169 9.69 -2.48 -10.53
N PRO A 170 8.90 -2.49 -9.44
CA PRO A 170 9.43 -2.37 -8.08
C PRO A 170 10.27 -3.60 -7.71
N THR A 171 11.40 -3.36 -7.07
CA THR A 171 12.30 -4.36 -6.50
C THR A 171 12.01 -4.57 -5.01
N ARG A 172 12.73 -5.50 -4.37
CA ARG A 172 12.61 -5.74 -2.92
C ARG A 172 13.02 -4.51 -2.09
N GLU A 173 13.99 -3.75 -2.56
CA GLU A 173 14.51 -2.54 -1.89
C GLU A 173 13.47 -1.41 -1.82
N ASP A 174 12.57 -1.37 -2.79
CA ASP A 174 11.50 -0.37 -2.84
C ASP A 174 10.38 -0.62 -1.81
N VAL A 175 10.39 -1.78 -1.16
CA VAL A 175 9.38 -2.17 -0.17
C VAL A 175 9.74 -1.64 1.21
N GLN A 176 9.05 -0.62 1.65
CA GLN A 176 9.34 0.10 2.91
C GLN A 176 8.88 -0.63 4.18
N ILE A 177 8.09 -1.68 4.07
CA ILE A 177 7.58 -2.40 5.24
C ILE A 177 8.62 -3.42 5.74
N PRO A 178 8.99 -3.41 7.03
CA PRO A 178 9.86 -4.43 7.60
C PRO A 178 9.07 -5.74 7.79
N VAL A 179 9.29 -6.71 6.92
CA VAL A 179 8.58 -7.99 6.88
C VAL A 179 9.54 -9.13 6.64
N GLU A 180 9.31 -10.24 7.35
CA GLU A 180 9.96 -11.52 7.13
C GLU A 180 9.12 -12.37 6.16
N GLU A 181 9.54 -12.41 4.91
CA GLU A 181 8.81 -13.06 3.81
C GLU A 181 8.67 -14.57 4.01
N GLN A 182 9.71 -15.21 4.56
CA GLN A 182 9.72 -16.63 4.83
C GLN A 182 8.55 -17.07 5.71
N LEU A 183 8.23 -16.28 6.74
CA LEU A 183 7.12 -16.56 7.64
C LEU A 183 5.75 -16.49 6.92
N ILE A 184 5.65 -15.63 5.92
CA ILE A 184 4.42 -15.49 5.11
C ILE A 184 4.28 -16.69 4.18
N ILE A 185 5.36 -17.10 3.52
CA ILE A 185 5.38 -18.26 2.64
C ILE A 185 4.98 -19.51 3.41
N GLU A 186 5.61 -19.76 4.56
CA GLU A 186 5.28 -20.91 5.42
C GLU A 186 3.84 -20.91 5.94
N MET A 187 3.23 -19.73 6.10
CA MET A 187 1.83 -19.61 6.51
C MET A 187 0.85 -19.88 5.38
N CYS A 188 1.21 -19.55 4.13
CA CYS A 188 0.32 -19.60 2.98
C CYS A 188 0.44 -20.90 2.17
N SER A 189 1.58 -21.61 2.26
CA SER A 189 1.83 -22.89 1.57
C SER A 189 1.17 -24.11 2.23
N ARG A 190 0.41 -23.91 3.29
CA ARG A 190 -0.33 -24.97 4.00
C ARG A 190 -1.75 -25.13 3.50
#